data_7c9b25828e9d4eb3a0ea5778454d9411
#
_entry.id   7c9b25828e9d4eb3a0ea5778454d9411
#
_cell.length_a   1.000
_cell.length_b   1.000
_cell.length_c   1.000
_cell.angle_alpha   90.00
_cell.angle_beta   90.00
_cell.angle_gamma   90.00
#
_symmetry.space_group_name_H-M   'P 1'
#
loop_
_entity.id
_entity.type
_entity.pdbx_description
1 polymer ?
#
loop_
_entity_poly.entity_id
_entity_poly.type
_entity_poly.pdbx_seq_one_letter_code
_entity_poly.pdbx_strand_id
1 'polypeptide(L)'
;MKILVIDNDSERVNTLKSLELNDHLVQVIATLSEVREFLDQSVCQMLVLGTEQVSGEPLKTFTEWRESLGKTASPWVVALGAGQNELTGIDYFFPIPFDNIDVIELQGLRGVPSEREAIDLTAALEICDGDKDLLCEIAEIFITDSPRRVEKLTRGLEEKDWKAVREAAHLMKGSALNLAAESFRIANQNLERAGIDQNVAMVFFWSDQVVYEYNRLRNNLKGLVGGAWGAL
;
A
#
# COMPACT_ATOMS: atom_id res chain seq x y z
N MET A 1 8.40 6.99 8.00
CA MET A 1 8.32 7.28 6.55
C MET A 1 8.49 8.77 6.36
N LYS A 2 9.20 9.21 5.31
CA LYS A 2 9.33 10.62 4.96
C LYS A 2 8.34 10.97 3.85
N ILE A 3 7.46 11.93 4.13
CA ILE A 3 6.38 12.38 3.25
C ILE A 3 6.66 13.83 2.89
N LEU A 4 6.73 14.13 1.61
CA LEU A 4 6.76 15.50 1.11
C LEU A 4 5.36 15.90 0.67
N VAL A 5 4.96 17.11 1.00
CA VAL A 5 3.64 17.66 0.67
C VAL A 5 3.80 18.95 -0.10
N ILE A 6 3.17 19.03 -1.27
CA ILE A 6 2.98 20.29 -2.03
C ILE A 6 1.50 20.58 -2.08
N ASP A 7 1.05 21.44 -1.19
CA ASP A 7 -0.34 21.90 -1.15
C ASP A 7 -0.42 23.29 -0.52
N ASN A 8 -1.25 24.14 -1.07
CA ASN A 8 -1.50 25.49 -0.52
C ASN A 8 -2.74 25.56 0.37
N ASP A 9 -3.52 24.48 0.40
CA ASP A 9 -4.67 24.40 1.28
C ASP A 9 -4.21 24.11 2.71
N SER A 10 -4.36 25.08 3.59
CA SER A 10 -3.91 24.97 4.97
C SER A 10 -4.66 23.90 5.78
N GLU A 11 -5.91 23.62 5.45
CA GLU A 11 -6.71 22.59 6.12
C GLU A 11 -6.22 21.21 5.74
N ARG A 12 -6.02 20.93 4.46
CA ARG A 12 -5.43 19.67 3.98
C ARG A 12 -4.00 19.47 4.51
N VAL A 13 -3.18 20.52 4.49
CA VAL A 13 -1.82 20.47 5.05
C VAL A 13 -1.84 20.13 6.54
N ASN A 14 -2.74 20.74 7.33
CA ASN A 14 -2.86 20.44 8.75
C ASN A 14 -3.37 19.01 9.00
N THR A 15 -4.30 18.53 8.18
CA THR A 15 -4.78 17.16 8.21
C THR A 15 -3.64 16.19 7.92
N LEU A 16 -2.83 16.44 6.91
CA LEU A 16 -1.66 15.64 6.59
C LEU A 16 -0.57 15.68 7.68
N LYS A 17 -0.38 16.83 8.34
CA LYS A 17 0.55 16.94 9.48
C LYS A 17 0.13 16.10 10.68
N SER A 18 -1.15 15.74 10.82
CA SER A 18 -1.58 14.79 11.84
C SER A 18 -0.95 13.41 11.68
N LEU A 19 -0.42 13.08 10.51
CA LEU A 19 0.36 11.86 10.26
C LEU A 19 1.69 11.82 11.04
N GLU A 20 2.24 12.97 11.46
CA GLU A 20 3.46 13.04 12.27
C GLU A 20 3.31 12.32 13.60
N LEU A 21 2.07 12.20 14.11
CA LEU A 21 1.77 11.48 15.35
C LEU A 21 2.06 9.97 15.29
N ASN A 22 2.30 9.43 14.08
CA ASN A 22 2.55 8.01 13.83
C ASN A 22 3.97 7.74 13.31
N ASP A 23 4.97 8.46 13.80
CA ASP A 23 6.38 8.32 13.41
C ASP A 23 6.65 8.63 11.91
N HIS A 24 5.80 9.42 11.28
CA HIS A 24 6.03 9.93 9.93
C HIS A 24 6.58 11.35 9.98
N LEU A 25 7.63 11.60 9.20
CA LEU A 25 8.15 12.95 9.00
C LEU A 25 7.42 13.58 7.80
N VAL A 26 6.57 14.57 8.07
CA VAL A 26 5.84 15.32 7.04
C VAL A 26 6.56 16.66 6.81
N GLN A 27 7.02 16.89 5.60
CA GLN A 27 7.64 18.14 5.21
C GLN A 27 6.84 18.81 4.10
N VAL A 28 6.43 20.05 4.33
CA VAL A 28 5.72 20.84 3.33
C VAL A 28 6.74 21.65 2.53
N ILE A 29 6.64 21.61 1.22
CA ILE A 29 7.45 22.36 0.27
C ILE A 29 6.55 23.12 -0.70
N ALA A 30 7.06 24.20 -1.26
CA ALA A 30 6.23 25.12 -2.02
C ALA A 30 6.08 24.70 -3.49
N THR A 31 7.08 24.04 -4.07
CA THR A 31 7.14 23.81 -5.53
C THR A 31 7.68 22.44 -5.89
N LEU A 32 7.32 21.94 -7.08
CA LEU A 32 7.89 20.71 -7.66
C LEU A 32 9.41 20.82 -7.91
N SER A 33 9.95 21.99 -8.15
CA SER A 33 11.40 22.20 -8.30
C SER A 33 12.13 21.89 -7.00
N GLU A 34 11.59 22.29 -5.86
CA GLU A 34 12.16 21.97 -4.54
C GLU A 34 12.12 20.47 -4.22
N VAL A 35 11.12 19.75 -4.74
CA VAL A 35 11.08 18.27 -4.62
C VAL A 35 12.32 17.66 -5.23
N ARG A 36 12.69 18.09 -6.43
CA ARG A 36 13.85 17.55 -7.13
C ARG A 36 15.14 17.80 -6.34
N GLU A 37 15.35 19.03 -5.89
CA GLU A 37 16.52 19.39 -5.07
C GLU A 37 16.56 18.58 -3.78
N PHE A 38 15.38 18.34 -3.19
CA PHE A 38 15.28 17.54 -1.98
C PHE A 38 15.63 16.07 -2.22
N LEU A 39 15.10 15.48 -3.31
CA LEU A 39 15.33 14.07 -3.64
C LEU A 39 16.76 13.78 -4.10
N ASP A 40 17.46 14.78 -4.62
CA ASP A 40 18.89 14.69 -4.91
C ASP A 40 19.75 14.58 -3.63
N GLN A 41 19.24 15.05 -2.50
CA GLN A 41 19.94 15.07 -1.21
C GLN A 41 19.39 14.09 -0.16
N SER A 42 18.18 13.61 -0.35
CA SER A 42 17.45 12.80 0.64
C SER A 42 16.49 11.82 -0.01
N VAL A 43 16.27 10.70 0.64
CA VAL A 43 15.23 9.74 0.22
C VAL A 43 13.88 10.18 0.77
N CYS A 44 12.87 10.20 -0.11
CA CYS A 44 11.47 10.38 0.23
C CYS A 44 10.69 9.16 -0.24
N GLN A 45 9.77 8.67 0.58
CA GLN A 45 8.97 7.49 0.22
C GLN A 45 7.64 7.88 -0.41
N MET A 46 7.11 9.06 -0.07
CA MET A 46 5.82 9.51 -0.59
C MET A 46 5.84 11.01 -0.88
N LEU A 47 5.27 11.39 -2.00
CA LEU A 47 5.02 12.77 -2.42
C LEU A 47 3.51 12.98 -2.53
N VAL A 48 2.98 13.92 -1.79
CA VAL A 48 1.55 14.30 -1.83
C VAL A 48 1.42 15.63 -2.55
N LEU A 49 0.60 15.65 -3.58
CA LEU A 49 0.38 16.80 -4.46
C LEU A 49 -1.07 17.28 -4.37
N GLY A 50 -1.28 18.53 -4.02
CA GLY A 50 -2.56 19.21 -4.25
C GLY A 50 -2.74 19.49 -5.74
N THR A 51 -3.79 18.96 -6.37
CA THR A 51 -3.97 19.03 -7.83
C THR A 51 -4.22 20.45 -8.37
N GLU A 52 -4.71 21.36 -7.56
CA GLU A 52 -4.91 22.77 -7.93
C GLU A 52 -3.59 23.48 -8.22
N GLN A 53 -2.48 22.93 -7.73
CA GLN A 53 -1.13 23.50 -7.83
C GLN A 53 -0.28 22.84 -8.89
N VAL A 54 -0.66 21.66 -9.32
CA VAL A 54 0.15 20.81 -10.17
C VAL A 54 -0.58 20.60 -11.49
N SER A 55 -0.57 21.62 -12.32
CA SER A 55 -1.12 21.56 -13.68
C SER A 55 -0.11 22.06 -14.70
N GLY A 56 -0.14 21.48 -15.90
CA GLY A 56 0.66 21.93 -17.03
C GLY A 56 2.14 21.46 -17.02
N GLU A 57 3.01 22.30 -17.53
CA GLU A 57 4.45 21.98 -17.74
C GLU A 57 5.22 21.52 -16.49
N PRO A 58 4.99 22.06 -15.28
CA PRO A 58 5.71 21.60 -14.10
C PRO A 58 5.46 20.12 -13.79
N LEU A 59 4.22 19.66 -13.92
CA LEU A 59 3.88 18.26 -13.68
C LEU A 59 4.50 17.36 -14.74
N LYS A 60 4.45 17.76 -16.00
CA LYS A 60 5.06 17.01 -17.11
C LYS A 60 6.57 16.85 -16.91
N THR A 61 7.26 17.94 -16.59
CA THR A 61 8.70 17.92 -16.32
C THR A 61 9.03 17.02 -15.13
N PHE A 62 8.20 17.05 -14.06
CA PHE A 62 8.35 16.19 -12.90
C PHE A 62 8.14 14.72 -13.27
N THR A 63 7.15 14.40 -14.08
CA THR A 63 6.85 13.03 -14.54
C THR A 63 8.00 12.47 -15.36
N GLU A 64 8.51 13.24 -16.32
CA GLU A 64 9.66 12.84 -17.14
C GLU A 64 10.93 12.61 -16.30
N TRP A 65 11.18 13.47 -15.33
CA TRP A 65 12.28 13.28 -14.39
C TRP A 65 12.08 12.04 -13.52
N ARG A 66 10.88 11.83 -12.98
CA ARG A 66 10.52 10.66 -12.17
C ARG A 66 10.73 9.35 -12.91
N GLU A 67 10.33 9.29 -14.18
CA GLU A 67 10.58 8.13 -15.04
C GLU A 67 12.06 7.82 -15.19
N SER A 68 12.90 8.85 -15.17
CA SER A 68 14.36 8.69 -15.26
C SER A 68 15.00 8.07 -14.00
N LEU A 69 14.35 8.15 -12.83
CA LEU A 69 14.84 7.58 -11.56
C LEU A 69 14.75 6.05 -11.50
N GLY A 70 13.92 5.45 -12.35
CA GLY A 70 13.59 4.03 -12.25
C GLY A 70 12.64 3.70 -11.08
N LYS A 71 11.98 2.55 -11.17
CA LYS A 71 10.90 2.17 -10.23
C LYS A 71 11.34 2.03 -8.76
N THR A 72 12.58 1.71 -8.51
CA THR A 72 13.11 1.45 -7.15
C THR A 72 13.52 2.70 -6.38
N ALA A 73 13.76 3.82 -7.07
CA ALA A 73 14.20 5.08 -6.46
C ALA A 73 13.10 6.16 -6.47
N SER A 74 11.99 5.91 -7.14
CA SER A 74 10.90 6.87 -7.28
C SER A 74 10.01 6.86 -6.04
N PRO A 75 9.68 8.04 -5.47
CA PRO A 75 8.67 8.12 -4.42
C PRO A 75 7.29 7.78 -4.96
N TRP A 76 6.41 7.30 -4.09
CA TRP A 76 4.99 7.22 -4.40
C TRP A 76 4.39 8.60 -4.56
N VAL A 77 3.64 8.82 -5.61
CA VAL A 77 3.01 10.11 -5.91
C VAL A 77 1.52 10.01 -5.73
N VAL A 78 1.03 10.75 -4.76
CA VAL A 78 -0.38 10.83 -4.38
C VAL A 78 -0.89 12.21 -4.75
N ALA A 79 -1.98 12.30 -5.50
CA ALA A 79 -2.64 13.56 -5.79
C ALA A 79 -3.92 13.72 -4.96
N LEU A 80 -4.15 14.93 -4.43
CA LEU A 80 -5.37 15.33 -3.71
C LEU A 80 -6.10 16.35 -4.53
N GLY A 81 -7.37 16.12 -4.93
CA GLY A 81 -8.13 17.18 -5.60
C GLY A 81 -9.31 16.74 -6.44
N ALA A 82 -9.95 17.71 -7.05
CA ALA A 82 -11.07 17.53 -7.95
C ALA A 82 -10.58 17.44 -9.40
N GLY A 83 -10.16 16.28 -9.83
CA GLY A 83 -9.73 16.13 -11.21
C GLY A 83 -9.52 14.66 -11.53
N GLN A 84 -10.29 14.17 -12.46
CA GLN A 84 -10.16 12.79 -12.89
C GLN A 84 -9.20 12.66 -14.07
N ASN A 85 -8.41 11.64 -14.04
CA ASN A 85 -8.11 10.73 -15.14
C ASN A 85 -6.99 11.03 -16.13
N GLU A 86 -6.23 12.13 -16.09
CA GLU A 86 -5.18 12.34 -17.10
C GLU A 86 -3.83 12.82 -16.56
N LEU A 87 -3.60 12.75 -15.26
CA LEU A 87 -2.30 13.08 -14.69
C LEU A 87 -1.37 11.87 -14.80
N THR A 88 -0.60 11.78 -15.87
CA THR A 88 0.46 10.77 -15.99
C THR A 88 1.47 10.94 -14.86
N GLY A 89 1.94 9.82 -14.30
CA GLY A 89 2.95 9.85 -13.22
C GLY A 89 2.38 10.01 -11.81
N ILE A 90 1.06 9.91 -11.63
CA ILE A 90 0.39 9.83 -10.34
C ILE A 90 0.09 8.36 -10.05
N ASP A 91 0.49 7.89 -8.85
CA ASP A 91 0.21 6.51 -8.41
C ASP A 91 -1.16 6.42 -7.75
N TYR A 92 -1.59 7.55 -7.16
CA TYR A 92 -2.82 7.63 -6.39
C TYR A 92 -3.55 8.92 -6.56
N PHE A 93 -4.88 8.84 -6.40
CA PHE A 93 -5.76 9.99 -6.38
C PHE A 93 -6.77 9.88 -5.23
N PHE A 94 -6.77 10.88 -4.34
CA PHE A 94 -7.83 11.06 -3.35
C PHE A 94 -8.75 12.20 -3.79
N PRO A 95 -10.07 11.99 -3.79
CA PRO A 95 -11.03 13.04 -4.07
C PRO A 95 -11.06 14.09 -2.96
N ILE A 96 -11.49 15.31 -3.28
CA ILE A 96 -11.82 16.31 -2.28
C ILE A 96 -13.34 16.18 -1.94
N PRO A 97 -13.74 16.34 -0.66
CA PRO A 97 -12.93 16.70 0.49
C PRO A 97 -12.08 15.54 1.02
N PHE A 98 -10.82 15.86 1.42
CA PHE A 98 -9.88 14.94 2.02
C PHE A 98 -10.11 14.93 3.54
N ASP A 99 -10.50 13.81 4.11
CA ASP A 99 -10.90 13.68 5.50
C ASP A 99 -9.99 12.73 6.32
N ASN A 100 -10.33 12.50 7.58
CA ASN A 100 -9.59 11.59 8.45
C ASN A 100 -9.62 10.13 7.98
N ILE A 101 -10.61 9.72 7.20
CA ILE A 101 -10.69 8.38 6.61
C ILE A 101 -9.64 8.27 5.52
N ASP A 102 -9.52 9.30 4.69
CA ASP A 102 -8.48 9.38 3.66
C ASP A 102 -7.08 9.38 4.27
N VAL A 103 -6.89 10.02 5.44
CA VAL A 103 -5.64 9.96 6.21
C VAL A 103 -5.33 8.53 6.64
N ILE A 104 -6.32 7.77 7.11
CA ILE A 104 -6.16 6.36 7.49
C ILE A 104 -5.82 5.53 6.25
N GLU A 105 -6.46 5.80 5.12
CA GLU A 105 -6.13 5.16 3.85
C GLU A 105 -4.73 5.53 3.38
N LEU A 106 -4.35 6.80 3.46
CA LEU A 106 -2.99 7.26 3.15
C LEU A 106 -1.93 6.58 4.03
N GLN A 107 -2.23 6.37 5.32
CA GLN A 107 -1.36 5.59 6.22
C GLN A 107 -1.27 4.12 5.78
N GLY A 108 -2.36 3.57 5.25
CA GLY A 108 -2.40 2.23 4.67
C GLY A 108 -1.64 2.11 3.35
N LEU A 109 -1.41 3.23 2.65
CA LEU A 109 -0.57 3.31 1.44
C LEU A 109 0.91 3.05 1.72
N ARG A 110 1.26 2.43 2.82
CA ARG A 110 2.61 1.97 3.11
C ARG A 110 3.05 0.88 2.12
N GLY A 111 3.13 1.25 0.84
CA GLY A 111 3.87 0.51 -0.20
C GLY A 111 5.39 0.63 -0.03
N VAL A 112 5.83 1.13 1.09
CA VAL A 112 7.16 0.89 1.62
C VAL A 112 7.19 -0.57 2.04
N PRO A 113 8.23 -1.34 1.71
CA PRO A 113 8.47 -2.63 2.35
C PRO A 113 8.17 -2.43 3.83
N SER A 114 7.10 -3.02 4.33
CA SER A 114 6.77 -2.81 5.73
C SER A 114 7.99 -3.30 6.49
N GLU A 115 8.58 -2.47 7.34
CA GLU A 115 9.59 -2.92 8.31
C GLU A 115 8.98 -3.98 9.23
N ARG A 116 7.65 -4.13 9.16
CA ARG A 116 6.93 -5.19 9.86
C ARG A 116 7.27 -6.54 9.24
N GLU A 117 7.47 -7.49 10.09
CA GLU A 117 7.57 -8.89 9.72
C GLU A 117 6.34 -9.33 8.91
N ALA A 118 6.53 -10.21 7.93
CA ALA A 118 5.42 -10.71 7.10
C ALA A 118 4.42 -11.53 7.92
N ILE A 119 4.88 -12.10 9.03
CA ILE A 119 4.13 -12.86 10.04
C ILE A 119 4.65 -12.46 11.41
N ASP A 120 3.76 -12.14 12.34
CA ASP A 120 4.08 -12.07 13.75
C ASP A 120 4.06 -13.49 14.33
N LEU A 121 5.25 -14.10 14.44
CA LEU A 121 5.37 -15.49 14.85
C LEU A 121 4.87 -15.72 16.29
N THR A 122 5.04 -14.74 17.17
CA THR A 122 4.55 -14.82 18.55
C THR A 122 3.04 -14.85 18.58
N ALA A 123 2.40 -13.89 17.91
CA ALA A 123 0.96 -13.84 17.82
C ALA A 123 0.37 -15.04 17.04
N ALA A 124 1.05 -15.53 16.01
CA ALA A 124 0.63 -16.72 15.27
C ALA A 124 0.65 -17.98 16.14
N LEU A 125 1.68 -18.14 16.99
CA LEU A 125 1.75 -19.25 17.96
C LEU A 125 0.66 -19.09 19.05
N GLU A 126 0.36 -17.89 19.51
CA GLU A 126 -0.74 -17.67 20.46
C GLU A 126 -2.10 -18.08 19.88
N ILE A 127 -2.36 -17.81 18.59
CA ILE A 127 -3.56 -18.26 17.87
C ILE A 127 -3.65 -19.79 17.85
N CYS A 128 -2.51 -20.48 17.82
CA CYS A 128 -2.40 -21.93 17.81
C CYS A 128 -2.20 -22.54 19.21
N ASP A 129 -2.47 -21.82 20.31
CA ASP A 129 -2.23 -22.27 21.68
C ASP A 129 -0.79 -22.78 21.94
N GLY A 130 0.19 -22.23 21.21
CA GLY A 130 1.61 -22.60 21.27
C GLY A 130 1.96 -23.86 20.46
N ASP A 131 1.02 -24.45 19.74
CA ASP A 131 1.23 -25.64 18.93
C ASP A 131 1.91 -25.27 17.59
N LYS A 132 3.19 -25.64 17.48
CA LYS A 132 4.00 -25.39 16.29
C LYS A 132 3.59 -26.25 15.10
N ASP A 133 3.16 -27.47 15.35
CA ASP A 133 2.77 -28.40 14.29
C ASP A 133 1.47 -27.90 13.65
N LEU A 134 0.51 -27.42 14.45
CA LEU A 134 -0.70 -26.78 13.97
C LEU A 134 -0.39 -25.53 13.14
N LEU A 135 0.53 -24.67 13.58
CA LEU A 135 0.92 -23.51 12.81
C LEU A 135 1.55 -23.90 11.46
N CYS A 136 2.37 -24.95 11.43
CA CYS A 136 2.92 -25.49 10.19
C CYS A 136 1.82 -26.01 9.26
N GLU A 137 0.83 -26.72 9.76
CA GLU A 137 -0.32 -27.19 8.96
C GLU A 137 -1.10 -26.01 8.35
N ILE A 138 -1.38 -24.98 9.13
CA ILE A 138 -2.04 -23.75 8.63
C ILE A 138 -1.19 -23.07 7.54
N ALA A 139 0.12 -23.00 7.74
CA ALA A 139 1.06 -22.45 6.76
C ALA A 139 1.07 -23.25 5.45
N GLU A 140 1.08 -24.57 5.52
CA GLU A 140 1.04 -25.47 4.36
C GLU A 140 -0.28 -25.31 3.58
N ILE A 141 -1.40 -25.23 4.28
CA ILE A 141 -2.72 -24.96 3.67
C ILE A 141 -2.68 -23.62 2.95
N PHE A 142 -2.15 -22.57 3.59
CA PHE A 142 -2.02 -21.26 2.94
C PHE A 142 -1.14 -21.34 1.69
N ILE A 143 0.03 -21.96 1.76
CA ILE A 143 0.97 -22.08 0.63
C ILE A 143 0.32 -22.81 -0.55
N THR A 144 -0.54 -23.79 -0.28
CA THR A 144 -1.19 -24.63 -1.29
C THR A 144 -2.43 -23.97 -1.90
N ASP A 145 -3.26 -23.32 -1.08
CA ASP A 145 -4.56 -22.81 -1.53
C ASP A 145 -4.51 -21.37 -2.05
N SER A 146 -3.63 -20.55 -1.48
CA SER A 146 -3.57 -19.11 -1.81
C SER A 146 -3.24 -18.81 -3.27
N PRO A 147 -2.45 -19.60 -4.03
CA PRO A 147 -2.20 -19.34 -5.45
C PRO A 147 -3.49 -19.24 -6.29
N ARG A 148 -4.48 -20.08 -6.01
CA ARG A 148 -5.77 -20.05 -6.71
C ARG A 148 -6.56 -18.79 -6.41
N ARG A 149 -6.43 -18.25 -5.20
CA ARG A 149 -7.11 -17.01 -4.80
C ARG A 149 -6.45 -15.80 -5.46
N VAL A 150 -5.13 -15.79 -5.56
CA VAL A 150 -4.38 -14.76 -6.30
C VAL A 150 -4.72 -14.84 -7.80
N GLU A 151 -4.82 -16.02 -8.38
CA GLU A 151 -5.27 -16.20 -9.78
C GLU A 151 -6.70 -15.67 -9.99
N LYS A 152 -7.62 -15.95 -9.04
CA LYS A 152 -8.98 -15.38 -9.10
C LYS A 152 -8.97 -13.86 -9.03
N LEU A 153 -8.12 -13.30 -8.17
CA LEU A 153 -7.92 -11.85 -8.07
C LEU A 153 -7.46 -11.27 -9.41
N THR A 154 -6.38 -11.82 -9.98
CA THR A 154 -5.80 -11.34 -11.26
C THR A 154 -6.83 -11.42 -12.39
N ARG A 155 -7.53 -12.52 -12.51
CA ARG A 155 -8.60 -12.66 -13.50
C ARG A 155 -9.73 -11.65 -13.30
N GLY A 156 -10.16 -11.44 -12.04
CA GLY A 156 -11.17 -10.44 -11.71
C GLY A 156 -10.75 -9.01 -12.11
N LEU A 157 -9.45 -8.69 -11.99
CA LEU A 157 -8.90 -7.40 -12.44
C LEU A 157 -8.94 -7.27 -13.95
N GLU A 158 -8.51 -8.29 -14.69
CA GLU A 158 -8.52 -8.33 -16.16
C GLU A 158 -9.93 -8.20 -16.73
N GLU A 159 -10.89 -8.90 -16.14
CA GLU A 159 -12.30 -8.91 -16.53
C GLU A 159 -13.10 -7.72 -15.95
N LYS A 160 -12.49 -6.91 -15.09
CA LYS A 160 -13.15 -5.83 -14.32
C LYS A 160 -14.33 -6.35 -13.49
N ASP A 161 -14.25 -7.59 -13.04
CA ASP A 161 -15.22 -8.19 -12.12
C ASP A 161 -14.86 -7.84 -10.66
N TRP A 162 -15.30 -6.65 -10.25
CA TRP A 162 -15.02 -6.13 -8.88
C TRP A 162 -15.63 -7.01 -7.80
N LYS A 163 -16.66 -7.78 -8.10
CA LYS A 163 -17.23 -8.75 -7.16
C LYS A 163 -16.26 -9.90 -6.94
N ALA A 164 -15.68 -10.47 -7.98
CA ALA A 164 -14.68 -11.53 -7.89
C ALA A 164 -13.42 -11.05 -7.15
N VAL A 165 -12.96 -9.81 -7.42
CA VAL A 165 -11.85 -9.16 -6.73
C VAL A 165 -12.14 -9.07 -5.23
N ARG A 166 -13.30 -8.53 -4.84
CA ARG A 166 -13.72 -8.40 -3.46
C ARG A 166 -13.81 -9.74 -2.74
N GLU A 167 -14.40 -10.75 -3.38
CA GLU A 167 -14.49 -12.10 -2.79
C GLU A 167 -13.12 -12.73 -2.57
N ALA A 168 -12.19 -12.57 -3.51
CA ALA A 168 -10.82 -13.06 -3.36
C ALA A 168 -10.11 -12.36 -2.19
N ALA A 169 -10.21 -11.04 -2.09
CA ALA A 169 -9.65 -10.24 -1.00
C ALA A 169 -10.23 -10.66 0.35
N HIS A 170 -11.55 -10.84 0.44
CA HIS A 170 -12.21 -11.27 1.67
C HIS A 170 -11.69 -12.62 2.18
N LEU A 171 -11.55 -13.61 1.30
CA LEU A 171 -11.03 -14.92 1.67
C LEU A 171 -9.54 -14.86 2.10
N MET A 172 -8.73 -14.06 1.41
CA MET A 172 -7.32 -13.88 1.76
C MET A 172 -7.15 -13.12 3.09
N LYS A 173 -8.01 -12.15 3.39
CA LYS A 173 -8.06 -11.47 4.69
C LYS A 173 -8.29 -12.44 5.84
N GLY A 174 -9.24 -13.38 5.69
CA GLY A 174 -9.47 -14.43 6.69
C GLY A 174 -8.25 -15.32 6.93
N SER A 175 -7.54 -15.71 5.87
CA SER A 175 -6.32 -16.49 6.00
C SER A 175 -5.18 -15.71 6.68
N ALA A 176 -5.09 -14.40 6.42
CA ALA A 176 -4.11 -13.53 7.06
C ALA A 176 -4.29 -13.45 8.57
N LEU A 177 -5.54 -13.45 9.05
CA LEU A 177 -5.86 -13.43 10.49
C LEU A 177 -5.32 -14.68 11.20
N ASN A 178 -5.51 -15.86 10.62
CA ASN A 178 -5.05 -17.12 11.21
C ASN A 178 -3.52 -17.25 11.26
N LEU A 179 -2.81 -16.43 10.50
CA LEU A 179 -1.35 -16.40 10.42
C LEU A 179 -0.74 -15.18 11.11
N ALA A 180 -1.54 -14.35 11.79
CA ALA A 180 -1.08 -13.07 12.35
C ALA A 180 -0.30 -12.21 11.32
N ALA A 181 -0.67 -12.29 10.03
CA ALA A 181 -0.03 -11.60 8.91
C ALA A 181 -0.69 -10.23 8.70
N GLU A 182 -0.40 -9.29 9.57
CA GLU A 182 -1.14 -8.03 9.68
C GLU A 182 -1.03 -7.15 8.41
N SER A 183 0.16 -7.05 7.80
CA SER A 183 0.33 -6.27 6.56
C SER A 183 -0.49 -6.85 5.41
N PHE A 184 -0.52 -8.18 5.27
CA PHE A 184 -1.34 -8.86 4.26
C PHE A 184 -2.84 -8.72 4.55
N ARG A 185 -3.23 -8.75 5.83
CA ARG A 185 -4.62 -8.51 6.27
C ARG A 185 -5.10 -7.11 5.89
N ILE A 186 -4.29 -6.07 6.19
CA ILE A 186 -4.61 -4.67 5.87
C ILE A 186 -4.76 -4.47 4.37
N ALA A 187 -3.82 -4.99 3.56
CA ALA A 187 -3.89 -4.87 2.12
C ALA A 187 -5.18 -5.47 1.55
N ASN A 188 -5.56 -6.68 2.03
CA ASN A 188 -6.80 -7.33 1.60
C ASN A 188 -8.06 -6.61 2.09
N GLN A 189 -8.05 -6.05 3.30
CA GLN A 189 -9.18 -5.27 3.83
C GLN A 189 -9.44 -4.02 2.97
N ASN A 190 -8.39 -3.31 2.60
CA ASN A 190 -8.50 -2.11 1.79
C ASN A 190 -8.90 -2.44 0.34
N LEU A 191 -8.41 -3.55 -0.21
CA LEU A 191 -8.86 -4.03 -1.51
C LEU A 191 -10.36 -4.40 -1.51
N GLU A 192 -10.81 -5.08 -0.46
CA GLU A 192 -12.24 -5.41 -0.28
C GLU A 192 -13.08 -4.12 -0.26
N ARG A 193 -12.65 -3.11 0.49
CA ARG A 193 -13.32 -1.81 0.57
C ARG A 193 -13.31 -1.09 -0.77
N ALA A 194 -12.15 -0.99 -1.44
CA ALA A 194 -12.05 -0.38 -2.75
C ALA A 194 -12.99 -1.03 -3.79
N GLY A 195 -13.16 -2.35 -3.69
CA GLY A 195 -14.12 -3.10 -4.52
C GLY A 195 -15.58 -2.79 -4.19
N ILE A 196 -15.91 -2.54 -2.90
CA ILE A 196 -17.26 -2.11 -2.49
C ILE A 196 -17.56 -0.71 -3.03
N ASP A 197 -16.60 0.21 -2.87
CA ASP A 197 -16.75 1.61 -3.29
C ASP A 197 -16.62 1.80 -4.79
N GLN A 198 -16.32 0.72 -5.54
CA GLN A 198 -16.08 0.70 -6.98
C GLN A 198 -15.00 1.70 -7.42
N ASN A 199 -14.06 1.99 -6.52
CA ASN A 199 -12.94 2.87 -6.80
C ASN A 199 -11.86 2.12 -7.58
N VAL A 200 -11.93 2.21 -8.91
CA VAL A 200 -11.07 1.45 -9.83
C VAL A 200 -9.58 1.68 -9.58
N ALA A 201 -9.18 2.92 -9.34
CA ALA A 201 -7.78 3.25 -9.07
C ALA A 201 -7.28 2.55 -7.80
N MET A 202 -8.09 2.60 -6.73
CA MET A 202 -7.77 1.96 -5.45
C MET A 202 -7.80 0.42 -5.55
N VAL A 203 -8.69 -0.14 -6.39
CA VAL A 203 -8.71 -1.58 -6.64
C VAL A 203 -7.38 -2.04 -7.23
N PHE A 204 -6.87 -1.39 -8.26
CA PHE A 204 -5.59 -1.77 -8.86
C PHE A 204 -4.44 -1.65 -7.88
N PHE A 205 -4.40 -0.57 -7.15
CA PHE A 205 -3.35 -0.39 -6.15
C PHE A 205 -3.34 -1.45 -5.05
N TRP A 206 -4.46 -1.57 -4.35
CA TRP A 206 -4.52 -2.54 -3.28
C TRP A 206 -4.30 -3.97 -3.78
N SER A 207 -4.60 -4.23 -5.06
CA SER A 207 -4.26 -5.50 -5.70
C SER A 207 -2.75 -5.71 -5.80
N ASP A 208 -2.00 -4.68 -6.19
CA ASP A 208 -0.52 -4.75 -6.23
C ASP A 208 0.05 -4.94 -4.82
N GLN A 209 -0.50 -4.25 -3.82
CA GLN A 209 -0.10 -4.43 -2.42
C GLN A 209 -0.42 -5.83 -1.90
N VAL A 210 -1.58 -6.38 -2.24
CA VAL A 210 -1.96 -7.76 -1.89
C VAL A 210 -0.97 -8.75 -2.49
N VAL A 211 -0.61 -8.61 -3.76
CA VAL A 211 0.36 -9.50 -4.42
C VAL A 211 1.74 -9.37 -3.80
N TYR A 212 2.17 -8.16 -3.46
CA TYR A 212 3.45 -7.92 -2.79
C TYR A 212 3.51 -8.61 -1.42
N GLU A 213 2.53 -8.34 -0.54
CA GLU A 213 2.49 -8.92 0.80
C GLU A 213 2.24 -10.43 0.78
N TYR A 214 1.49 -10.92 -0.20
CA TYR A 214 1.33 -12.35 -0.45
C TYR A 214 2.68 -13.04 -0.70
N ASN A 215 3.51 -12.47 -1.58
CA ASN A 215 4.81 -13.06 -1.90
C ASN A 215 5.75 -13.05 -0.68
N ARG A 216 5.74 -11.96 0.09
CA ARG A 216 6.50 -11.87 1.35
C ARG A 216 6.06 -12.95 2.33
N LEU A 217 4.76 -13.01 2.63
CA LEU A 217 4.18 -13.99 3.56
C LEU A 217 4.48 -15.43 3.11
N ARG A 218 4.22 -15.74 1.84
CA ARG A 218 4.46 -17.08 1.29
C ARG A 218 5.91 -17.51 1.41
N ASN A 219 6.86 -16.61 1.18
CA ASN A 219 8.29 -16.92 1.31
C ASN A 219 8.69 -17.17 2.77
N ASN A 220 8.18 -16.39 3.71
CA ASN A 220 8.39 -16.60 5.15
C ASN A 220 7.80 -17.94 5.60
N LEU A 221 6.57 -18.25 5.21
CA LEU A 221 5.91 -19.51 5.57
C LEU A 221 6.61 -20.74 5.01
N LYS A 222 7.19 -20.66 3.81
CA LYS A 222 8.03 -21.75 3.28
C LYS A 222 9.27 -21.98 4.14
N GLY A 223 9.89 -20.93 4.66
CA GLY A 223 10.98 -21.04 5.62
C GLY A 223 10.54 -21.72 6.91
N LEU A 224 9.39 -21.33 7.44
CA LEU A 224 8.80 -21.89 8.65
C LEU A 224 8.55 -23.41 8.52
N VAL A 225 7.85 -23.81 7.47
CA VAL A 225 7.57 -25.22 7.17
C VAL A 225 8.86 -26.03 6.91
N GLY A 226 9.88 -25.37 6.34
CA GLY A 226 11.22 -25.96 6.15
C GLY A 226 12.09 -26.06 7.41
N GLY A 227 11.55 -25.70 8.58
CA GLY A 227 12.23 -25.81 9.89
C GLY A 227 13.09 -24.62 10.29
N ALA A 228 13.01 -23.48 9.57
CA ALA A 228 13.78 -22.27 9.86
C ALA A 228 13.11 -21.37 10.92
N TRP A 229 12.80 -21.93 12.08
CA TRP A 229 12.10 -21.24 13.19
C TRP A 229 12.87 -20.10 13.85
N GLY A 230 14.15 -19.93 13.55
CA GLY A 230 15.01 -18.92 14.15
C GLY A 230 15.59 -17.88 13.20
N ALA A 231 15.18 -17.90 11.93
CA ALA A 231 15.69 -17.03 10.87
C ALA A 231 14.65 -16.01 10.33
N LEU A 232 13.50 -15.92 11.01
CA LEU A 232 12.39 -15.02 10.67
C LEU A 232 12.37 -13.83 11.61
#